data_ce350dc829315c4624e3f1d446a0f75c
#
_entry.id   ce350dc829315c4624e3f1d446a0f75c
#
_cell.length_a   1.000
_cell.length_b   1.000
_cell.length_c   1.000
_cell.angle_alpha   90.00
_cell.angle_beta   90.00
_cell.angle_gamma   90.00
#
_symmetry.space_group_name_H-M   'P 1'
#
loop_
_entity.id
_entity.type
_entity.pdbx_description
1 polymer ?
#
loop_
_entity_poly.entity_id
_entity_poly.type
_entity_poly.pdbx_seq_one_letter_code
_entity_poly.pdbx_strand_id
1 'polypeptide(L)'
;TLALKLKFMMGDGGYTPQFIKLAGDAAEGSYASLPGVPLDKMPGGKDFEKRFVAKYQPIQLYAPYCYDAVNVMIAAMQKANSVEPSKYLPALANISYDGVTANIQFDEKGDLKGGAITLYQVQHGKWQPLETLGAIAPAAH
;
A
#
# COMPACT_ATOMS: atom_id res chain seq x y z
N THR A 1 15.78 31.54 -5.01
CA THR A 1 15.26 30.31 -5.68
C THR A 1 16.12 30.01 -6.89
N LEU A 2 16.54 28.74 -7.05
CA LEU A 2 17.44 28.32 -8.13
C LEU A 2 16.73 28.18 -9.49
N ALA A 3 15.38 28.30 -9.53
CA ALA A 3 14.55 28.16 -10.73
C ALA A 3 14.89 26.92 -11.60
N LEU A 4 15.24 25.80 -10.94
CA LEU A 4 15.61 24.57 -11.62
C LEU A 4 14.37 23.90 -12.25
N LYS A 5 14.48 23.55 -13.53
CA LYS A 5 13.46 22.74 -14.23
C LYS A 5 13.86 21.26 -14.18
N LEU A 6 13.73 20.66 -13.00
CA LEU A 6 14.06 19.24 -12.78
C LEU A 6 12.80 18.44 -12.53
N LYS A 7 12.80 17.18 -12.98
CA LYS A 7 11.84 16.19 -12.51
C LYS A 7 12.21 15.80 -11.08
N PHE A 8 11.24 15.83 -10.18
CA PHE A 8 11.42 15.44 -8.80
C PHE A 8 10.62 14.17 -8.50
N MET A 9 11.28 13.18 -7.91
CA MET A 9 10.67 11.91 -7.54
C MET A 9 11.03 11.58 -6.10
N MET A 10 10.06 11.03 -5.37
CA MET A 10 10.20 10.62 -3.98
C MET A 10 9.58 9.24 -3.74
N GLY A 11 9.90 8.63 -2.60
CA GLY A 11 9.22 7.44 -2.12
C GLY A 11 7.85 7.75 -1.51
N ASP A 12 7.23 6.74 -1.00
CA ASP A 12 5.88 6.73 -0.41
C ASP A 12 5.68 7.76 0.71
N GLY A 13 6.69 8.00 1.55
CA GLY A 13 6.63 9.02 2.60
C GLY A 13 6.36 10.45 2.11
N GLY A 14 6.64 10.73 0.84
CA GLY A 14 6.34 12.03 0.21
C GLY A 14 4.95 12.12 -0.42
N TYR A 15 4.26 11.01 -0.60
CA TYR A 15 2.90 10.96 -1.14
C TYR A 15 1.88 11.42 -0.09
N THR A 16 1.82 12.72 0.14
CA THR A 16 0.91 13.31 1.15
C THR A 16 0.25 14.57 0.60
N PRO A 17 -0.97 14.90 1.07
CA PRO A 17 -1.58 16.21 0.80
C PRO A 17 -0.73 17.36 1.34
N GLN A 18 0.02 17.12 2.42
CA GLN A 18 0.88 18.12 3.04
C GLN A 18 2.04 18.51 2.13
N PHE A 19 2.63 17.57 1.38
CA PHE A 19 3.65 17.89 0.38
C PHE A 19 3.12 18.90 -0.64
N ILE A 20 1.93 18.64 -1.21
CA ILE A 20 1.29 19.54 -2.19
C ILE A 20 1.00 20.90 -1.57
N LYS A 21 0.46 20.90 -0.33
CA LYS A 21 0.13 22.14 0.38
C LYS A 21 1.37 23.02 0.65
N LEU A 22 2.49 22.42 1.02
CA LEU A 22 3.72 23.15 1.35
C LEU A 22 4.47 23.60 0.10
N ALA A 23 4.51 22.78 -0.94
CA ALA A 23 5.24 23.09 -2.18
C ALA A 23 4.43 24.02 -3.11
N GLY A 24 3.09 24.08 -2.95
CA GLY A 24 2.23 24.90 -3.82
C GLY A 24 2.40 24.52 -5.28
N ASP A 25 2.52 25.51 -6.16
CA ASP A 25 2.69 25.31 -7.61
C ASP A 25 3.95 24.51 -7.95
N ALA A 26 4.97 24.53 -7.09
CA ALA A 26 6.20 23.77 -7.30
C ALA A 26 6.00 22.24 -7.13
N ALA A 27 4.87 21.80 -6.56
CA ALA A 27 4.52 20.38 -6.49
C ALA A 27 4.14 19.80 -7.86
N GLU A 28 3.63 20.64 -8.77
CA GLU A 28 3.09 20.18 -10.06
C GLU A 28 4.15 19.43 -10.87
N GLY A 29 3.77 18.25 -11.39
CA GLY A 29 4.68 17.37 -12.11
C GLY A 29 5.63 16.54 -11.26
N SER A 30 5.62 16.66 -9.92
CA SER A 30 6.38 15.81 -9.01
C SER A 30 5.85 14.38 -9.00
N TYR A 31 6.72 13.39 -8.80
CA TYR A 31 6.39 11.97 -8.80
C TYR A 31 6.56 11.37 -7.40
N ALA A 32 5.76 10.33 -7.11
CA ALA A 32 5.95 9.46 -5.96
C ALA A 32 5.64 8.01 -6.32
N SER A 33 6.37 7.07 -5.71
CA SER A 33 6.09 5.64 -5.84
C SER A 33 5.51 5.09 -4.53
N LEU A 34 4.42 4.30 -4.65
CA LEU A 34 3.80 3.63 -3.51
C LEU A 34 3.77 2.12 -3.72
N PRO A 35 3.93 1.32 -2.65
CA PRO A 35 3.64 -0.10 -2.73
C PRO A 35 2.15 -0.33 -3.01
N GLY A 36 1.86 -1.42 -3.72
CA GLY A 36 0.50 -1.85 -4.02
C GLY A 36 -0.17 -1.10 -5.16
N VAL A 37 -1.46 -1.40 -5.34
CA VAL A 37 -2.37 -0.75 -6.29
C VAL A 37 -3.13 0.40 -5.61
N PRO A 38 -3.73 1.34 -6.37
CA PRO A 38 -4.63 2.34 -5.80
C PRO A 38 -5.75 1.72 -4.97
N LEU A 39 -6.18 2.40 -3.91
CA LEU A 39 -7.17 1.87 -2.94
C LEU A 39 -8.45 1.33 -3.61
N ASP A 40 -8.96 2.03 -4.62
CA ASP A 40 -10.15 1.63 -5.37
C ASP A 40 -9.95 0.38 -6.25
N LYS A 41 -8.69 -0.03 -6.44
CA LYS A 41 -8.28 -1.24 -7.18
C LYS A 41 -7.90 -2.41 -6.27
N MET A 42 -7.77 -2.16 -4.96
CA MET A 42 -7.52 -3.21 -3.98
C MET A 42 -8.74 -4.14 -3.87
N PRO A 43 -8.56 -5.47 -3.71
CA PRO A 43 -9.67 -6.43 -3.62
C PRO A 43 -10.72 -6.06 -2.57
N GLY A 44 -10.28 -5.67 -1.38
CA GLY A 44 -11.14 -5.24 -0.27
C GLY A 44 -11.24 -3.72 -0.09
N GLY A 45 -10.64 -2.91 -0.98
CA GLY A 45 -10.39 -1.50 -0.76
C GLY A 45 -11.65 -0.66 -0.54
N LYS A 46 -12.66 -0.82 -1.38
CA LYS A 46 -13.92 -0.05 -1.29
C LYS A 46 -14.69 -0.32 0.00
N ASP A 47 -14.78 -1.60 0.41
CA ASP A 47 -15.47 -1.96 1.66
C ASP A 47 -14.66 -1.49 2.88
N PHE A 48 -13.35 -1.64 2.84
CA PHE A 48 -12.45 -1.13 3.88
C PHE A 48 -12.59 0.39 4.03
N GLU A 49 -12.54 1.15 2.94
CA GLU A 49 -12.71 2.60 2.96
C GLU A 49 -14.03 3.00 3.61
N LYS A 50 -15.14 2.40 3.15
CA LYS A 50 -16.48 2.67 3.72
C LYS A 50 -16.53 2.44 5.22
N ARG A 51 -15.99 1.31 5.71
CA ARG A 51 -15.98 0.97 7.14
C ARG A 51 -15.03 1.86 7.94
N PHE A 52 -13.88 2.21 7.36
CA PHE A 52 -12.87 3.01 8.03
C PHE A 52 -13.33 4.45 8.22
N VAL A 53 -13.82 5.11 7.17
CA VAL A 53 -14.24 6.52 7.24
C VAL A 53 -15.51 6.72 8.07
N ALA A 54 -16.31 5.67 8.25
CA ALA A 54 -17.47 5.72 9.14
C ALA A 54 -17.09 5.84 10.63
N LYS A 55 -15.84 5.52 11.00
CA LYS A 55 -15.39 5.50 12.40
C LYS A 55 -14.19 6.40 12.66
N TYR A 56 -13.41 6.72 11.64
CA TYR A 56 -12.13 7.40 11.75
C TYR A 56 -12.04 8.56 10.75
N GLN A 57 -10.90 9.23 10.74
CA GLN A 57 -10.56 10.23 9.72
C GLN A 57 -10.40 9.56 8.33
N PRO A 58 -10.43 10.35 7.23
CA PRO A 58 -10.14 9.82 5.91
C PRO A 58 -8.85 8.99 5.88
N ILE A 59 -8.86 7.93 5.09
CA ILE A 59 -7.70 7.04 4.95
C ILE A 59 -6.48 7.84 4.52
N GLN A 60 -5.42 7.70 5.29
CA GLN A 60 -4.09 8.11 4.91
C GLN A 60 -3.25 6.87 4.59
N LEU A 61 -2.29 7.03 3.77
CA LEU A 61 -1.34 6.16 3.13
C LEU A 61 -1.33 4.65 3.54
N TYR A 62 -1.13 4.34 4.83
CA TYR A 62 -0.81 2.97 5.27
C TYR A 62 -1.96 2.21 5.94
N ALA A 63 -3.13 2.83 6.13
CA ALA A 63 -4.21 2.22 6.91
C ALA A 63 -4.61 0.80 6.43
N PRO A 64 -4.82 0.52 5.13
CA PRO A 64 -5.17 -0.83 4.68
C PRO A 64 -4.02 -1.82 4.87
N TYR A 65 -2.77 -1.39 4.69
CA TYR A 65 -1.59 -2.25 4.88
C TYR A 65 -1.36 -2.61 6.34
N CYS A 66 -1.51 -1.65 7.26
CA CYS A 66 -1.43 -1.92 8.70
C CYS A 66 -2.55 -2.87 9.15
N TYR A 67 -3.75 -2.70 8.62
CA TYR A 67 -4.87 -3.60 8.89
C TYR A 67 -4.54 -5.04 8.46
N ASP A 68 -4.06 -5.22 7.23
CA ASP A 68 -3.68 -6.54 6.73
C ASP A 68 -2.51 -7.14 7.52
N ALA A 69 -1.49 -6.36 7.83
CA ALA A 69 -0.33 -6.82 8.58
C ALA A 69 -0.73 -7.42 9.94
N VAL A 70 -1.63 -6.74 10.67
CA VAL A 70 -2.14 -7.25 11.96
C VAL A 70 -2.95 -8.53 11.76
N ASN A 71 -3.83 -8.59 10.75
CA ASN A 71 -4.66 -9.77 10.52
C ASN A 71 -3.84 -10.98 10.04
N VAL A 72 -2.83 -10.77 9.21
CA VAL A 72 -1.87 -11.80 8.77
C VAL A 72 -1.13 -12.39 9.98
N MET A 73 -0.66 -11.54 10.90
CA MET A 73 -0.02 -11.98 12.13
C MET A 73 -0.97 -12.80 13.00
N ILE A 74 -2.20 -12.35 13.20
CA ILE A 74 -3.23 -13.09 13.97
C ILE A 74 -3.50 -14.44 13.31
N ALA A 75 -3.69 -14.48 11.99
CA ALA A 75 -3.92 -15.72 11.26
C ALA A 75 -2.76 -16.71 11.39
N ALA A 76 -1.51 -16.22 11.36
CA ALA A 76 -0.34 -17.07 11.57
C ALA A 76 -0.28 -17.63 13.00
N MET A 77 -0.58 -16.81 14.02
CA MET A 77 -0.67 -17.24 15.42
C MET A 77 -1.78 -18.27 15.62
N GLN A 78 -2.94 -18.08 15.03
CA GLN A 78 -4.04 -19.04 15.07
C GLN A 78 -3.65 -20.36 14.41
N LYS A 79 -3.04 -20.32 13.23
CA LYS A 79 -2.58 -21.50 12.50
C LYS A 79 -1.53 -22.28 13.30
N ALA A 80 -0.66 -21.57 14.02
CA ALA A 80 0.37 -22.17 14.89
C ALA A 80 -0.17 -22.57 16.26
N ASN A 81 -1.40 -22.20 16.61
CA ASN A 81 -1.97 -22.29 17.98
C ASN A 81 -1.00 -21.75 19.04
N SER A 82 -0.32 -20.63 18.75
CA SER A 82 0.69 -20.04 19.65
C SER A 82 0.96 -18.59 19.30
N VAL A 83 1.21 -17.78 20.31
CA VAL A 83 1.69 -16.38 20.19
C VAL A 83 3.22 -16.28 20.29
N GLU A 84 3.90 -17.41 20.46
CA GLU A 84 5.34 -17.47 20.57
C GLU A 84 6.00 -17.36 19.20
N PRO A 85 6.92 -16.38 18.97
CA PRO A 85 7.51 -16.12 17.66
C PRO A 85 8.13 -17.35 16.98
N SER A 86 8.87 -18.16 17.72
CA SER A 86 9.49 -19.39 17.19
C SER A 86 8.49 -20.41 16.66
N LYS A 87 7.23 -20.35 17.12
CA LYS A 87 6.15 -21.26 16.70
C LYS A 87 5.32 -20.70 15.58
N TYR A 88 4.99 -19.40 15.56
CA TYR A 88 4.17 -18.85 14.50
C TYR A 88 4.96 -18.39 13.25
N LEU A 89 6.26 -18.10 13.35
CA LEU A 89 7.07 -17.70 12.19
C LEU A 89 7.03 -18.69 11.03
N PRO A 90 7.15 -20.01 11.23
CA PRO A 90 6.99 -20.96 10.12
C PRO A 90 5.59 -20.94 9.51
N ALA A 91 4.55 -20.69 10.30
CA ALA A 91 3.19 -20.56 9.81
C ALA A 91 2.98 -19.26 9.02
N LEU A 92 3.62 -18.17 9.45
CA LEU A 92 3.63 -16.88 8.76
C LEU A 92 4.36 -16.97 7.41
N ALA A 93 5.54 -17.59 7.38
CA ALA A 93 6.31 -17.77 6.14
C ALA A 93 5.54 -18.57 5.07
N ASN A 94 4.62 -19.46 5.48
CA ASN A 94 3.81 -20.30 4.61
C ASN A 94 2.32 -19.89 4.60
N ILE A 95 2.04 -18.62 4.85
CA ILE A 95 0.67 -18.11 4.85
C ILE A 95 0.18 -17.83 3.43
N SER A 96 -1.11 -18.03 3.21
CA SER A 96 -1.87 -17.43 2.11
C SER A 96 -3.09 -16.77 2.74
N TYR A 97 -3.17 -15.45 2.65
CA TYR A 97 -4.20 -14.67 3.32
C TYR A 97 -4.85 -13.69 2.34
N ASP A 98 -6.17 -13.75 2.22
CA ASP A 98 -6.94 -12.83 1.41
C ASP A 98 -7.17 -11.53 2.19
N GLY A 99 -6.27 -10.58 1.97
CA GLY A 99 -6.28 -9.28 2.61
C GLY A 99 -7.13 -8.24 1.89
N VAL A 100 -7.22 -7.07 2.48
CA VAL A 100 -7.80 -5.88 1.85
C VAL A 100 -6.97 -5.44 0.65
N THR A 101 -5.64 -5.47 0.80
CA THR A 101 -4.70 -4.94 -0.18
C THR A 101 -4.41 -5.91 -1.32
N ALA A 102 -4.32 -7.21 -1.03
CA ALA A 102 -4.00 -8.29 -1.97
C ALA A 102 -4.22 -9.66 -1.33
N ASN A 103 -4.04 -10.74 -2.10
CA ASN A 103 -3.71 -12.05 -1.53
C ASN A 103 -2.26 -12.02 -1.08
N ILE A 104 -2.03 -12.17 0.22
CA ILE A 104 -0.73 -12.02 0.88
C ILE A 104 -0.04 -13.37 1.02
N GLN A 105 1.08 -13.51 0.36
CA GLN A 105 1.99 -14.66 0.43
C GLN A 105 3.43 -14.17 0.41
N PHE A 106 4.33 -14.92 1.03
CA PHE A 106 5.75 -14.59 1.08
C PHE A 106 6.57 -15.61 0.29
N ASP A 107 7.67 -15.17 -0.27
CA ASP A 107 8.69 -16.02 -0.87
C ASP A 107 9.68 -16.56 0.19
N GLU A 108 10.71 -17.29 -0.27
CA GLU A 108 11.73 -17.88 0.62
C GLU A 108 12.56 -16.82 1.36
N LYS A 109 12.58 -15.58 0.89
CA LYS A 109 13.31 -14.45 1.51
C LYS A 109 12.42 -13.63 2.44
N GLY A 110 11.11 -13.92 2.46
CA GLY A 110 10.11 -13.15 3.20
C GLY A 110 9.57 -11.95 2.43
N ASP A 111 9.87 -11.82 1.14
CA ASP A 111 9.33 -10.79 0.29
C ASP A 111 7.90 -11.16 -0.17
N LEU A 112 7.06 -10.13 -0.36
CA LEU A 112 5.69 -10.30 -0.82
C LEU A 112 5.67 -10.82 -2.27
N LYS A 113 5.06 -11.97 -2.50
CA LYS A 113 4.87 -12.51 -3.85
C LYS A 113 3.90 -11.63 -4.65
N GLY A 114 4.30 -11.26 -5.87
CA GLY A 114 3.46 -10.47 -6.76
C GLY A 114 3.20 -9.05 -6.28
N GLY A 115 4.12 -8.51 -5.50
CA GLY A 115 4.04 -7.11 -5.04
C GLY A 115 3.92 -6.14 -6.21
N ALA A 116 2.96 -5.22 -6.12
CA ALA A 116 2.79 -4.13 -7.08
C ALA A 116 3.43 -2.84 -6.56
N ILE A 117 3.80 -1.96 -7.46
CA ILE A 117 4.21 -0.58 -7.16
C ILE A 117 3.46 0.34 -8.11
N THR A 118 2.79 1.34 -7.56
CA THR A 118 2.11 2.37 -8.35
C THR A 118 2.91 3.66 -8.36
N LEU A 119 3.15 4.19 -9.54
CA LEU A 119 3.73 5.51 -9.76
C LEU A 119 2.60 6.54 -9.81
N TYR A 120 2.76 7.60 -9.05
CA TYR A 120 1.85 8.75 -9.00
C TYR A 120 2.54 10.02 -9.46
N GLN A 121 1.76 10.95 -9.97
CA GLN A 121 2.21 12.30 -10.31
C GLN A 121 1.26 13.32 -9.74
N VAL A 122 1.78 14.46 -9.30
CA VAL A 122 0.94 15.62 -8.99
C VAL A 122 0.45 16.24 -10.29
N GLN A 123 -0.86 16.26 -10.48
CA GLN A 123 -1.55 16.84 -11.61
C GLN A 123 -2.73 17.68 -11.10
N HIS A 124 -2.78 18.95 -11.47
CA HIS A 124 -3.82 19.89 -11.03
C HIS A 124 -3.94 19.95 -9.50
N GLY A 125 -2.79 19.97 -8.82
CA GLY A 125 -2.71 20.03 -7.37
C GLY A 125 -3.19 18.78 -6.62
N LYS A 126 -3.23 17.62 -7.28
CA LYS A 126 -3.63 16.34 -6.69
C LYS A 126 -2.71 15.21 -7.16
N TRP A 127 -2.48 14.23 -6.29
CA TRP A 127 -1.84 12.97 -6.67
C TRP A 127 -2.76 12.18 -7.61
N GLN A 128 -2.25 11.83 -8.79
CA GLN A 128 -2.94 11.00 -9.78
C GLN A 128 -2.11 9.75 -10.07
N PRO A 129 -2.70 8.54 -10.06
CA PRO A 129 -1.99 7.34 -10.45
C PRO A 129 -1.69 7.38 -11.94
N LEU A 130 -0.44 7.09 -12.32
CA LEU A 130 0.00 7.00 -13.71
C LEU A 130 0.06 5.56 -14.20
N GLU A 131 0.77 4.72 -13.46
CA GLU A 131 1.07 3.35 -13.87
C GLU A 131 1.26 2.47 -12.64
N THR A 132 0.80 1.22 -12.73
CA THR A 132 1.06 0.19 -11.73
C THR A 132 1.91 -0.90 -12.35
N LEU A 133 3.07 -1.17 -11.75
CA LEU A 133 4.03 -2.19 -12.15
C LEU A 133 3.94 -3.39 -11.22
N GLY A 134 4.19 -4.59 -11.72
CA GLY A 134 4.27 -5.82 -10.91
C GLY A 134 2.92 -6.37 -10.43
N ALA A 135 1.79 -5.74 -10.75
CA ALA A 135 0.49 -6.29 -10.40
C ALA A 135 0.26 -7.62 -11.14
N ILE A 136 0.12 -8.71 -10.39
CA ILE A 136 -0.41 -9.95 -10.96
C ILE A 136 -1.87 -9.67 -11.31
N ALA A 137 -2.24 -9.90 -12.59
CA ALA A 137 -3.65 -9.83 -12.99
C ALA A 137 -4.48 -10.71 -12.05
N PRO A 138 -5.66 -10.24 -11.59
CA PRO A 138 -6.54 -11.10 -10.80
C PRO A 138 -6.76 -12.38 -11.60
N ALA A 139 -6.64 -13.54 -10.93
CA ALA A 139 -6.97 -14.81 -11.56
C ALA A 139 -8.40 -14.70 -12.12
N ALA A 140 -8.55 -14.94 -13.41
CA ALA A 140 -9.86 -14.98 -14.04
C ALA A 140 -10.67 -16.08 -13.33
N HIS A 141 -11.77 -15.72 -12.72
CA HIS A 141 -12.76 -16.64 -12.16
C HIS A 141 -13.63 -17.21 -13.27
#